data_0ac3f01b34cb101dad48872319b381f8
#
_entry.id   0ac3f01b34cb101dad48872319b381f8
#
_cell.length_a   1.000
_cell.length_b   1.000
_cell.length_c   1.000
_cell.angle_alpha   90.00
_cell.angle_beta   90.00
_cell.angle_gamma   90.00
#
_symmetry.space_group_name_H-M   'P 1'
#
loop_
_entity.id
_entity.type
_entity.pdbx_description
1 polymer ?
#
loop_
_entity_poly.entity_id
_entity_poly.type
_entity_poly.pdbx_seq_one_letter_code
_entity_poly.pdbx_strand_id
1 'polypeptide(L)'
;MLQPELLNALAVSPSTEDKLLLDDIRDLLDIHTLSATTQVPYNPSAIGHAELQELFARQLTAGEDATTALLQKAPLRDTAVLADPLTTAGATLLRDLGTRQVILTPSAQKSFDAPLDSAVSYSAKLPDGGSLSIYAADPHYASVMENDALTPLERATRISAELIVQRQEISFTSTAPQQRQVLLSSSTGEIMNVVVMRQLFRIINSSPVLAFTSQPVLPSTVASSQPIALRANEDTSLVALKATLDKLLPRIANTSSMLVANDPRSVTWNALIAYSAARTVTPAQSAAYTSAISSSLSDVRGAVSLPKSTDFTLSGHNSEIQLQVKNSSSSVLKVTLRYRSAKLTFPQRFQVVELPANSSTNIAVKVVARSNGRFPVYFQLFTPNGNSPLTEELKVTARVSALAGLGLVVSATAIIVLLTWWAHNWRSRRRRALTALITAE
;
A
#
# COMPACT_ATOMS: atom_id res chain seq x y z
N MET A 1 2.97 -13.31 21.21
CA MET A 1 2.91 -12.56 19.95
C MET A 1 3.09 -13.54 18.81
N LEU A 2 2.17 -13.60 17.87
CA LEU A 2 2.24 -14.50 16.70
C LEU A 2 2.40 -13.64 15.44
N GLN A 3 3.30 -14.07 14.55
CA GLN A 3 3.49 -13.36 13.28
C GLN A 3 2.37 -13.75 12.30
N PRO A 4 1.64 -12.79 11.71
CA PRO A 4 0.55 -13.08 10.77
C PRO A 4 1.01 -13.89 9.55
N GLU A 5 2.25 -13.71 9.09
CA GLU A 5 2.82 -14.51 7.99
C GLU A 5 2.92 -15.99 8.33
N LEU A 6 3.34 -16.33 9.56
CA LEU A 6 3.39 -17.72 10.02
C LEU A 6 1.97 -18.32 10.05
N LEU A 7 1.00 -17.59 10.60
CA LEU A 7 -0.40 -18.04 10.63
C LEU A 7 -0.96 -18.27 9.24
N ASN A 8 -0.67 -17.37 8.30
CA ASN A 8 -1.05 -17.55 6.90
C ASN A 8 -0.39 -18.79 6.28
N ALA A 9 0.89 -19.02 6.55
CA ALA A 9 1.60 -20.20 6.07
C ALA A 9 0.98 -21.49 6.59
N LEU A 10 0.64 -21.57 7.89
CA LEU A 10 -0.07 -22.70 8.48
C LEU A 10 -1.46 -22.91 7.86
N ALA A 11 -2.21 -21.83 7.62
CA ALA A 11 -3.57 -21.90 7.08
C ALA A 11 -3.62 -22.43 5.64
N VAL A 12 -2.63 -22.09 4.80
CA VAL A 12 -2.55 -22.55 3.41
C VAL A 12 -1.78 -23.86 3.24
N SER A 13 -1.17 -24.37 4.30
CA SER A 13 -0.41 -25.63 4.26
C SER A 13 -1.33 -26.81 3.92
N PRO A 14 -0.89 -27.74 3.07
CA PRO A 14 -1.61 -28.99 2.80
C PRO A 14 -1.52 -29.97 3.98
N SER A 15 -0.61 -29.77 4.95
CA SER A 15 -0.38 -30.66 6.09
C SER A 15 -1.56 -30.66 7.04
N THR A 16 -1.99 -31.85 7.47
CA THR A 16 -2.99 -32.00 8.53
C THR A 16 -2.45 -31.55 9.88
N GLU A 17 -1.17 -31.76 10.13
CA GLU A 17 -0.50 -31.34 11.37
C GLU A 17 -0.49 -29.82 11.54
N ASP A 18 -0.25 -29.07 10.47
CA ASP A 18 -0.27 -27.62 10.49
C ASP A 18 -1.68 -27.06 10.76
N LYS A 19 -2.71 -27.74 10.26
CA LYS A 19 -4.11 -27.37 10.54
C LYS A 19 -4.48 -27.65 11.99
N LEU A 20 -4.08 -28.82 12.52
CA LEU A 20 -4.27 -29.12 13.95
C LEU A 20 -3.54 -28.12 14.84
N LEU A 21 -2.31 -27.72 14.46
CA LEU A 21 -1.58 -26.70 15.20
C LEU A 21 -2.33 -25.35 15.20
N LEU A 22 -2.95 -24.97 14.07
CA LEU A 22 -3.75 -23.74 14.01
C LEU A 22 -4.99 -23.81 14.91
N ASP A 23 -5.63 -24.99 14.98
CA ASP A 23 -6.78 -25.21 15.87
C ASP A 23 -6.34 -25.21 17.35
N ASP A 24 -5.24 -25.85 17.70
CA ASP A 24 -4.65 -25.80 19.04
C ASP A 24 -4.32 -24.34 19.47
N ILE A 25 -3.79 -23.53 18.53
CA ILE A 25 -3.56 -22.10 18.78
C ILE A 25 -4.86 -21.36 19.08
N ARG A 26 -5.96 -21.66 18.38
CA ARG A 26 -7.27 -21.05 18.63
C ARG A 26 -7.79 -21.40 20.02
N ASP A 27 -7.71 -22.67 20.40
CA ASP A 27 -8.16 -23.14 21.73
C ASP A 27 -7.36 -22.48 22.86
N LEU A 28 -6.04 -22.29 22.68
CA LEU A 28 -5.20 -21.58 23.65
C LEU A 28 -5.60 -20.11 23.82
N LEU A 29 -6.17 -19.47 22.80
CA LEU A 29 -6.60 -18.09 22.90
C LEU A 29 -7.86 -17.86 23.74
N ASP A 30 -8.58 -18.91 24.13
CA ASP A 30 -9.70 -18.78 25.07
C ASP A 30 -9.22 -18.30 26.45
N ILE A 31 -7.99 -18.68 26.83
CA ILE A 31 -7.40 -18.35 28.15
C ILE A 31 -6.21 -17.36 28.05
N HIS A 32 -5.73 -17.05 26.83
CA HIS A 32 -4.61 -16.15 26.62
C HIS A 32 -4.99 -14.94 25.79
N THR A 33 -4.33 -13.81 26.03
CA THR A 33 -4.43 -12.62 25.20
C THR A 33 -3.43 -12.65 24.06
N LEU A 34 -3.82 -12.09 22.92
CA LEU A 34 -2.99 -11.98 21.74
C LEU A 34 -2.61 -10.52 21.53
N SER A 35 -1.32 -10.23 21.47
CA SER A 35 -0.84 -8.88 21.15
C SER A 35 -0.84 -8.64 19.65
N ALA A 36 -1.27 -7.45 19.24
CA ALA A 36 -1.26 -7.00 17.86
C ALA A 36 0.17 -6.90 17.34
N THR A 37 0.34 -7.28 16.08
CA THR A 37 1.62 -7.17 15.36
C THR A 37 1.38 -6.69 13.94
N THR A 38 2.38 -6.03 13.36
CA THR A 38 2.34 -5.67 11.95
C THR A 38 2.36 -6.91 11.05
N GLN A 39 1.70 -6.85 9.89
CA GLN A 39 1.70 -7.95 8.90
C GLN A 39 3.13 -8.33 8.48
N VAL A 40 3.95 -7.33 8.24
CA VAL A 40 5.39 -7.46 7.98
C VAL A 40 6.13 -6.95 9.22
N PRO A 41 7.14 -7.66 9.74
CA PRO A 41 7.83 -7.24 10.96
C PRO A 41 8.65 -5.97 10.74
N TYR A 42 8.37 -4.92 11.51
CA TYR A 42 9.07 -3.65 11.47
C TYR A 42 9.80 -3.35 12.77
N ASN A 43 10.85 -2.54 12.68
CA ASN A 43 11.46 -1.88 13.82
C ASN A 43 10.72 -0.53 14.07
N PRO A 44 9.94 -0.40 15.16
CA PRO A 44 9.18 0.83 15.42
C PRO A 44 10.06 2.07 15.55
N SER A 45 11.28 1.90 16.07
CA SER A 45 12.24 2.98 16.26
C SER A 45 12.76 3.53 14.94
N ALA A 46 13.14 2.67 14.01
CA ALA A 46 13.59 3.06 12.67
C ALA A 46 12.44 3.69 11.86
N ILE A 47 11.25 3.09 11.93
CA ILE A 47 10.04 3.61 11.28
C ILE A 47 9.66 5.00 11.82
N GLY A 48 9.66 5.18 13.15
CA GLY A 48 9.32 6.46 13.78
C GLY A 48 10.33 7.54 13.42
N HIS A 49 11.62 7.21 13.39
CA HIS A 49 12.68 8.14 12.99
C HIS A 49 12.58 8.56 11.49
N ALA A 50 12.24 7.62 10.63
CA ALA A 50 12.09 7.87 9.19
C ALA A 50 10.74 8.49 8.80
N GLU A 51 9.87 8.82 9.75
CA GLU A 51 8.55 9.40 9.50
C GLU A 51 7.66 8.52 8.57
N LEU A 52 7.69 7.19 8.79
CA LEU A 52 6.91 6.20 8.05
C LEU A 52 5.70 5.68 8.85
N GLN A 53 5.12 6.52 9.74
CA GLN A 53 4.04 6.15 10.66
C GLN A 53 2.81 5.59 9.94
N GLU A 54 2.44 6.16 8.80
CA GLU A 54 1.31 5.69 8.01
C GLU A 54 1.52 4.28 7.44
N LEU A 55 2.76 3.96 7.05
CA LEU A 55 3.11 2.62 6.60
C LEU A 55 2.98 1.62 7.74
N PHE A 56 3.50 1.97 8.92
CA PHE A 56 3.40 1.14 10.12
C PHE A 56 1.93 0.90 10.52
N ALA A 57 1.13 1.97 10.59
CA ALA A 57 -0.29 1.88 10.96
C ALA A 57 -1.08 0.98 10.01
N ARG A 58 -0.87 1.11 8.69
CA ARG A 58 -1.50 0.23 7.69
C ARG A 58 -1.11 -1.22 7.88
N GLN A 59 0.17 -1.50 8.15
CA GLN A 59 0.65 -2.86 8.35
C GLN A 59 0.20 -3.45 9.69
N LEU A 60 0.03 -2.62 10.72
CA LEU A 60 -0.55 -3.04 11.99
C LEU A 60 -2.01 -3.46 11.80
N THR A 61 -2.82 -2.63 11.13
CA THR A 61 -4.21 -2.99 10.81
C THR A 61 -4.29 -4.24 9.93
N ALA A 62 -3.44 -4.36 8.91
CA ALA A 62 -3.40 -5.57 8.07
C ALA A 62 -3.04 -6.82 8.86
N GLY A 63 -2.13 -6.71 9.82
CA GLY A 63 -1.76 -7.82 10.71
C GLY A 63 -2.90 -8.21 11.66
N GLU A 64 -3.63 -7.23 12.19
CA GLU A 64 -4.83 -7.46 13.02
C GLU A 64 -5.95 -8.14 12.22
N ASP A 65 -6.23 -7.66 11.02
CA ASP A 65 -7.24 -8.22 10.13
C ASP A 65 -6.92 -9.68 9.77
N ALA A 66 -5.66 -9.93 9.35
CA ALA A 66 -5.21 -11.28 9.02
C ALA A 66 -5.29 -12.23 10.22
N THR A 67 -4.85 -11.77 11.38
CA THR A 67 -4.88 -12.56 12.62
C THR A 67 -6.33 -12.83 13.05
N THR A 68 -7.18 -11.81 13.02
CA THR A 68 -8.60 -11.95 13.36
C THR A 68 -9.32 -12.92 12.42
N ALA A 69 -9.04 -12.83 11.12
CA ALA A 69 -9.64 -13.73 10.13
C ALA A 69 -9.25 -15.20 10.36
N LEU A 70 -7.99 -15.46 10.76
CA LEU A 70 -7.48 -16.82 10.97
C LEU A 70 -7.81 -17.39 12.34
N LEU A 71 -7.71 -16.59 13.39
CA LEU A 71 -7.84 -17.04 14.77
C LEU A 71 -9.21 -16.72 15.40
N GLN A 72 -10.08 -15.99 14.68
CA GLN A 72 -11.42 -15.56 15.14
C GLN A 72 -11.38 -14.78 16.46
N LYS A 73 -10.24 -14.20 16.80
CA LYS A 73 -10.00 -13.37 17.97
C LYS A 73 -9.20 -12.14 17.61
N ALA A 74 -9.72 -10.98 17.98
CA ALA A 74 -9.03 -9.71 17.72
C ALA A 74 -7.82 -9.57 18.66
N PRO A 75 -6.62 -9.26 18.13
CA PRO A 75 -5.45 -8.98 18.93
C PRO A 75 -5.57 -7.61 19.62
N LEU A 76 -4.88 -7.45 20.76
CA LEU A 76 -4.86 -6.21 21.53
C LEU A 76 -3.61 -5.40 21.23
N ARG A 77 -3.78 -4.07 21.11
CA ARG A 77 -2.66 -3.12 20.87
C ARG A 77 -1.97 -2.65 22.15
N ASP A 78 -2.55 -2.90 23.30
CA ASP A 78 -2.10 -2.37 24.58
C ASP A 78 -0.67 -2.79 24.95
N THR A 79 -0.22 -3.93 24.46
CA THR A 79 1.10 -4.49 24.76
C THR A 79 1.89 -4.79 23.48
N ALA A 80 3.12 -4.26 23.40
CA ALA A 80 4.08 -4.60 22.35
C ALA A 80 5.29 -5.34 22.95
N VAL A 81 5.80 -6.36 22.23
CA VAL A 81 7.05 -7.06 22.57
C VAL A 81 8.09 -6.69 21.54
N LEU A 82 9.23 -6.16 21.95
CA LEU A 82 10.27 -5.67 21.08
C LEU A 82 11.56 -6.44 21.22
N ALA A 83 12.12 -6.82 20.07
CA ALA A 83 13.46 -7.41 19.96
C ALA A 83 14.53 -6.38 19.56
N ASP A 84 14.10 -5.22 19.08
CA ASP A 84 14.97 -4.12 18.68
C ASP A 84 15.00 -3.02 19.75
N PRO A 85 16.09 -2.24 19.85
CA PRO A 85 16.19 -1.13 20.78
C PRO A 85 15.03 -0.13 20.62
N LEU A 86 14.43 0.27 21.74
CA LEU A 86 13.37 1.26 21.77
C LEU A 86 13.94 2.67 21.91
N THR A 87 13.61 3.52 20.97
CA THR A 87 13.96 4.96 21.00
C THR A 87 12.74 5.82 21.30
N THR A 88 12.97 7.10 21.57
CA THR A 88 11.89 8.06 21.80
C THR A 88 10.89 8.12 20.63
N ALA A 89 11.38 8.10 19.37
CA ALA A 89 10.52 8.12 18.18
C ALA A 89 9.66 6.84 18.07
N GLY A 90 10.25 5.67 18.33
CA GLY A 90 9.52 4.41 18.36
C GLY A 90 8.49 4.33 19.48
N ALA A 91 8.83 4.81 20.67
CA ALA A 91 7.92 4.85 21.81
C ALA A 91 6.71 5.78 21.56
N THR A 92 6.95 6.94 20.95
CA THR A 92 5.89 7.86 20.55
C THR A 92 4.96 7.21 19.53
N LEU A 93 5.54 6.60 18.48
CA LEU A 93 4.77 5.88 17.45
C LEU A 93 3.86 4.79 18.05
N LEU A 94 4.41 3.93 18.90
CA LEU A 94 3.66 2.85 19.52
C LEU A 94 2.52 3.37 20.39
N ARG A 95 2.80 4.36 21.26
CA ARG A 95 1.78 4.98 22.11
C ARG A 95 0.65 5.59 21.27
N ASP A 96 0.97 6.32 20.21
CA ASP A 96 -0.02 7.00 19.35
C ASP A 96 -0.93 5.98 18.63
N LEU A 97 -0.46 4.76 18.46
CA LEU A 97 -1.23 3.63 17.92
C LEU A 97 -1.95 2.81 18.99
N GLY A 98 -1.90 3.21 20.27
CA GLY A 98 -2.66 2.61 21.35
C GLY A 98 -1.89 1.71 22.30
N THR A 99 -0.56 1.56 22.11
CA THR A 99 0.27 0.78 23.03
C THR A 99 0.43 1.53 24.36
N ARG A 100 0.21 0.84 25.46
CA ARG A 100 0.34 1.34 26.82
C ARG A 100 1.57 0.80 27.53
N GLN A 101 1.99 -0.38 27.14
CA GLN A 101 3.13 -1.08 27.73
C GLN A 101 3.99 -1.76 26.66
N VAL A 102 5.29 -1.78 26.90
CA VAL A 102 6.27 -2.42 26.07
C VAL A 102 7.09 -3.42 26.88
N ILE A 103 7.25 -4.60 26.34
CA ILE A 103 8.15 -5.64 26.88
C ILE A 103 9.42 -5.64 26.03
N LEU A 104 10.55 -5.35 26.64
CA LEU A 104 11.86 -5.40 26.00
C LEU A 104 12.48 -6.79 26.20
N THR A 105 12.82 -7.46 25.11
CA THR A 105 13.65 -8.67 25.17
C THR A 105 15.09 -8.31 25.54
N PRO A 106 15.94 -9.26 25.92
CA PRO A 106 17.34 -8.98 26.25
C PRO A 106 18.10 -8.28 25.12
N SER A 107 17.83 -8.60 23.86
CA SER A 107 18.48 -7.92 22.74
C SER A 107 18.07 -6.45 22.61
N ALA A 108 16.81 -6.12 22.90
CA ALA A 108 16.32 -4.74 22.89
C ALA A 108 16.94 -3.88 24.01
N GLN A 109 17.40 -4.50 25.10
CA GLN A 109 18.00 -3.81 26.23
C GLN A 109 19.45 -3.37 25.98
N LYS A 110 20.11 -3.84 24.93
CA LYS A 110 21.51 -3.47 24.60
C LYS A 110 21.70 -1.96 24.38
N SER A 111 20.63 -1.20 24.20
CA SER A 111 20.67 0.26 24.08
C SER A 111 20.84 0.98 25.44
N PHE A 112 20.68 0.28 26.56
CA PHE A 112 20.85 0.84 27.89
C PHE A 112 22.25 0.57 28.43
N ASP A 113 22.75 1.45 29.29
CA ASP A 113 24.12 1.36 29.84
C ASP A 113 24.28 0.20 30.81
N ALA A 114 23.18 -0.26 31.42
CA ALA A 114 23.12 -1.42 32.28
C ALA A 114 21.86 -2.25 32.00
N PRO A 115 21.86 -3.56 32.25
CA PRO A 115 20.65 -4.37 32.17
C PRO A 115 19.55 -3.80 33.07
N LEU A 116 18.33 -3.81 32.58
CA LEU A 116 17.17 -3.37 33.35
C LEU A 116 16.75 -4.50 34.33
N ASP A 117 16.32 -4.11 35.52
CA ASP A 117 15.76 -5.08 36.47
C ASP A 117 14.42 -5.61 35.94
N SER A 118 14.36 -6.90 35.69
CA SER A 118 13.17 -7.58 35.18
C SER A 118 11.97 -7.61 36.14
N ALA A 119 12.22 -7.28 37.41
CA ALA A 119 11.18 -7.23 38.43
C ALA A 119 10.61 -5.81 38.67
N VAL A 120 11.07 -4.82 37.92
CA VAL A 120 10.68 -3.42 38.04
C VAL A 120 9.99 -2.95 36.78
N SER A 121 8.93 -2.17 36.93
CA SER A 121 8.38 -1.42 35.81
C SER A 121 9.06 -0.08 35.67
N TYR A 122 9.33 0.33 34.43
CA TYR A 122 9.92 1.61 34.10
C TYR A 122 8.87 2.49 33.41
N SER A 123 9.01 3.82 33.57
CA SER A 123 8.20 4.80 32.85
C SER A 123 9.10 5.66 31.96
N ALA A 124 8.93 5.53 30.67
CA ALA A 124 9.56 6.42 29.71
C ALA A 124 8.68 7.65 29.50
N LYS A 125 9.22 8.84 29.82
CA LYS A 125 8.57 10.12 29.51
C LYS A 125 8.81 10.47 28.04
N LEU A 126 7.75 10.87 27.35
CA LEU A 126 7.77 11.24 25.95
C LEU A 126 7.78 12.79 25.81
N PRO A 127 8.24 13.33 24.66
CA PRO A 127 8.42 14.78 24.48
C PRO A 127 7.15 15.60 24.65
N ASP A 128 5.98 15.01 24.39
CA ASP A 128 4.67 15.65 24.52
C ASP A 128 4.06 15.57 25.94
N GLY A 129 4.82 15.04 26.90
CA GLY A 129 4.40 14.86 28.29
C GLY A 129 3.68 13.52 28.56
N GLY A 130 3.42 12.72 27.53
CA GLY A 130 2.91 11.35 27.67
C GLY A 130 3.94 10.42 28.31
N SER A 131 3.50 9.21 28.66
CA SER A 131 4.39 8.17 29.19
C SER A 131 4.04 6.80 28.61
N LEU A 132 5.04 5.92 28.60
CA LEU A 132 4.90 4.53 28.16
C LEU A 132 5.53 3.64 29.26
N SER A 133 4.78 2.60 29.68
CA SER A 133 5.31 1.63 30.64
C SER A 133 6.22 0.64 29.94
N ILE A 134 7.39 0.37 30.55
CA ILE A 134 8.39 -0.55 30.00
C ILE A 134 8.67 -1.64 31.02
N TYR A 135 8.67 -2.86 30.55
CA TYR A 135 9.07 -4.07 31.27
C TYR A 135 10.23 -4.71 30.54
N ALA A 136 11.17 -5.29 31.27
CA ALA A 136 12.35 -5.91 30.71
C ALA A 136 12.36 -7.42 31.02
N ALA A 137 12.63 -8.23 30.00
CA ALA A 137 12.92 -9.64 30.22
C ALA A 137 14.36 -9.80 30.75
N ASP A 138 14.57 -10.75 31.64
CA ASP A 138 15.85 -10.93 32.27
C ASP A 138 16.88 -11.56 31.31
N PRO A 139 18.01 -10.88 31.01
CA PRO A 139 19.03 -11.43 30.12
C PRO A 139 19.72 -12.69 30.64
N HIS A 140 19.80 -12.85 31.97
CA HIS A 140 20.42 -14.01 32.57
C HIS A 140 19.60 -15.28 32.30
N TYR A 141 18.28 -15.23 32.52
CA TYR A 141 17.41 -16.38 32.24
C TYR A 141 17.37 -16.72 30.75
N ALA A 142 17.42 -15.73 29.86
CA ALA A 142 17.54 -15.98 28.42
C ALA A 142 18.83 -16.75 28.11
N SER A 143 19.95 -16.33 28.69
CA SER A 143 21.24 -17.00 28.48
C SER A 143 21.27 -18.45 29.01
N VAL A 144 20.60 -18.73 30.13
CA VAL A 144 20.45 -20.10 30.64
C VAL A 144 19.56 -20.92 29.71
N MET A 145 18.44 -20.36 29.24
CA MET A 145 17.52 -21.07 28.33
C MET A 145 18.18 -21.45 27.00
N GLU A 146 19.08 -20.63 26.51
CA GLU A 146 19.74 -20.80 25.21
C GLU A 146 21.08 -21.54 25.31
N ASN A 147 21.52 -21.93 26.51
CA ASN A 147 22.81 -22.60 26.74
C ASN A 147 22.78 -24.07 26.30
N ASP A 148 23.23 -24.35 25.08
CA ASP A 148 23.26 -25.71 24.52
C ASP A 148 24.25 -26.67 25.18
N ALA A 149 25.13 -26.19 26.07
CA ALA A 149 25.99 -27.05 26.87
C ALA A 149 25.21 -27.76 28.00
N LEU A 150 24.01 -27.29 28.34
CA LEU A 150 23.14 -27.89 29.35
C LEU A 150 22.01 -28.67 28.70
N THR A 151 21.60 -29.77 29.29
CA THR A 151 20.40 -30.49 28.88
C THR A 151 19.13 -29.65 29.15
N PRO A 152 18.02 -29.89 28.43
CA PRO A 152 16.77 -29.15 28.67
C PRO A 152 16.28 -29.21 30.12
N LEU A 153 16.49 -30.35 30.81
CA LEU A 153 16.12 -30.50 32.23
C LEU A 153 17.01 -29.65 33.12
N GLU A 154 18.33 -29.67 32.90
CA GLU A 154 19.27 -28.84 33.66
C GLU A 154 18.97 -27.35 33.50
N ARG A 155 18.71 -26.88 32.30
CA ARG A 155 18.29 -25.48 32.05
C ARG A 155 17.03 -25.13 32.85
N ALA A 156 15.98 -25.94 32.76
CA ALA A 156 14.73 -25.71 33.47
C ALA A 156 14.89 -25.76 34.99
N THR A 157 15.67 -26.73 35.50
CA THR A 157 15.96 -26.86 36.94
C THR A 157 16.75 -25.67 37.46
N ARG A 158 17.76 -25.22 36.69
CA ARG A 158 18.57 -24.06 37.08
C ARG A 158 17.73 -22.79 37.15
N ILE A 159 16.93 -22.49 36.14
CA ILE A 159 16.04 -21.34 36.15
C ILE A 159 15.09 -21.39 37.35
N SER A 160 14.47 -22.55 37.60
CA SER A 160 13.51 -22.68 38.69
C SER A 160 14.19 -22.51 40.07
N ALA A 161 15.39 -23.06 40.26
CA ALA A 161 16.16 -22.90 41.50
C ALA A 161 16.55 -21.42 41.73
N GLU A 162 17.03 -20.74 40.72
CA GLU A 162 17.40 -19.32 40.79
C GLU A 162 16.20 -18.43 41.10
N LEU A 163 15.02 -18.69 40.49
CA LEU A 163 13.78 -17.99 40.81
C LEU A 163 13.34 -18.19 42.27
N ILE A 164 13.54 -19.40 42.84
CA ILE A 164 13.24 -19.67 44.25
C ILE A 164 14.19 -18.89 45.16
N VAL A 165 15.49 -18.88 44.84
CA VAL A 165 16.50 -18.10 45.60
C VAL A 165 16.17 -16.61 45.54
N GLN A 166 15.91 -16.08 44.37
CA GLN A 166 15.51 -14.66 44.21
C GLN A 166 14.27 -14.32 45.05
N ARG A 167 13.28 -15.19 45.08
CA ARG A 167 12.10 -14.99 45.94
C ARG A 167 12.49 -14.97 47.43
N GLN A 168 13.39 -15.83 47.87
CA GLN A 168 13.85 -15.84 49.29
C GLN A 168 14.55 -14.53 49.64
N GLU A 169 15.44 -14.04 48.80
CA GLU A 169 16.13 -12.77 49.00
C GLU A 169 15.15 -11.60 49.18
N ILE A 170 14.09 -11.58 48.37
CA ILE A 170 13.03 -10.57 48.46
C ILE A 170 12.29 -10.67 49.80
N SER A 171 12.01 -11.88 50.28
CA SER A 171 11.29 -12.07 51.54
C SER A 171 12.10 -11.60 52.76
N PHE A 172 13.42 -11.58 52.64
CA PHE A 172 14.29 -11.04 53.71
C PHE A 172 14.46 -9.54 53.67
N THR A 173 14.28 -8.91 52.51
CA THR A 173 14.54 -7.47 52.33
C THR A 173 13.29 -6.60 52.37
N SER A 174 12.10 -7.18 52.25
CA SER A 174 10.83 -6.44 52.19
C SER A 174 9.91 -6.79 53.37
N THR A 175 9.37 -5.77 54.03
CA THR A 175 8.39 -5.92 55.12
C THR A 175 6.96 -6.18 54.61
N ALA A 176 6.70 -6.12 53.32
CA ALA A 176 5.42 -6.44 52.74
C ALA A 176 5.57 -7.57 51.71
N PRO A 177 4.66 -8.56 51.71
CA PRO A 177 4.66 -9.61 50.71
C PRO A 177 4.30 -9.02 49.35
N GLN A 178 5.28 -8.56 48.60
CA GLN A 178 5.07 -8.08 47.25
C GLN A 178 5.16 -9.25 46.27
N GLN A 179 4.14 -9.46 45.45
CA GLN A 179 4.20 -10.35 44.30
C GLN A 179 5.16 -9.74 43.31
N ARG A 180 6.33 -10.33 43.14
CA ARG A 180 7.27 -9.96 42.10
C ARG A 180 7.05 -10.84 40.88
N GLN A 181 6.97 -10.23 39.71
CA GLN A 181 6.89 -10.95 38.44
C GLN A 181 8.23 -10.86 37.73
N VAL A 182 8.68 -11.97 37.19
CA VAL A 182 9.87 -12.04 36.33
C VAL A 182 9.43 -12.44 34.94
N LEU A 183 9.84 -11.65 33.95
CA LEU A 183 9.57 -11.93 32.55
C LEU A 183 10.66 -12.84 32.00
N LEU A 184 10.25 -14.00 31.52
CA LEU A 184 11.12 -14.95 30.83
C LEU A 184 10.89 -14.82 29.32
N SER A 185 11.95 -14.61 28.55
CA SER A 185 11.93 -14.66 27.10
C SER A 185 13.23 -15.20 26.55
N SER A 186 13.24 -15.63 25.30
CA SER A 186 14.50 -15.81 24.58
C SER A 186 15.20 -14.45 24.38
N SER A 187 16.47 -14.47 24.01
CA SER A 187 17.26 -13.26 23.78
C SER A 187 16.66 -12.34 22.73
N THR A 188 16.04 -12.89 21.70
CA THR A 188 15.42 -12.18 20.57
C THR A 188 13.90 -12.09 20.64
N GLY A 189 13.24 -12.72 21.63
CA GLY A 189 11.79 -12.83 21.71
C GLY A 189 11.18 -13.89 20.78
N GLU A 190 12.00 -14.70 20.14
CA GLU A 190 11.55 -15.84 19.34
C GLU A 190 11.05 -16.99 20.24
N ILE A 191 10.45 -18.01 19.63
CA ILE A 191 9.93 -19.15 20.37
C ILE A 191 11.08 -19.85 21.09
N MET A 192 10.95 -19.96 22.41
CA MET A 192 11.90 -20.68 23.26
C MET A 192 11.87 -22.19 22.96
N ASN A 193 12.98 -22.88 23.27
CA ASN A 193 13.04 -24.32 23.10
C ASN A 193 11.88 -25.03 23.83
N VAL A 194 11.00 -25.66 23.04
CA VAL A 194 9.76 -26.30 23.55
C VAL A 194 10.02 -27.35 24.61
N VAL A 195 11.14 -28.07 24.51
CA VAL A 195 11.50 -29.11 25.50
C VAL A 195 11.89 -28.47 26.84
N VAL A 196 12.68 -27.39 26.81
CA VAL A 196 13.01 -26.60 27.98
C VAL A 196 11.76 -26.04 28.64
N MET A 197 10.89 -25.42 27.84
CA MET A 197 9.63 -24.87 28.33
C MET A 197 8.73 -25.92 28.99
N ARG A 198 8.60 -27.08 28.37
CA ARG A 198 7.80 -28.19 28.93
C ARG A 198 8.34 -28.66 30.27
N GLN A 199 9.66 -28.74 30.42
CA GLN A 199 10.28 -29.09 31.73
C GLN A 199 10.07 -27.99 32.76
N LEU A 200 10.23 -26.72 32.33
CA LEU A 200 10.03 -25.55 33.20
C LEU A 200 8.58 -25.48 33.70
N PHE A 201 7.59 -25.67 32.83
CA PHE A 201 6.17 -25.75 33.21
C PHE A 201 5.91 -26.86 34.22
N ARG A 202 6.51 -28.05 34.01
CA ARG A 202 6.36 -29.18 34.95
C ARG A 202 6.92 -28.83 36.31
N ILE A 203 8.12 -28.26 36.40
CA ILE A 203 8.78 -27.91 37.67
C ILE A 203 8.01 -26.80 38.40
N ILE A 204 7.64 -25.72 37.68
CA ILE A 204 6.94 -24.59 38.30
C ILE A 204 5.56 -25.01 38.79
N ASN A 205 4.80 -25.78 38.01
CA ASN A 205 3.46 -26.24 38.41
C ASN A 205 3.49 -27.20 39.61
N SER A 206 4.61 -27.86 39.85
CA SER A 206 4.81 -28.68 41.07
C SER A 206 5.35 -27.87 42.27
N SER A 207 5.73 -26.60 42.05
CA SER A 207 6.30 -25.75 43.08
C SER A 207 5.19 -25.07 43.92
N PRO A 208 5.27 -25.08 45.26
CA PRO A 208 4.32 -24.37 46.10
C PRO A 208 4.58 -22.84 46.14
N VAL A 209 5.67 -22.37 45.56
CA VAL A 209 6.18 -21.00 45.73
C VAL A 209 6.32 -20.22 44.42
N LEU A 210 6.24 -20.89 43.28
CA LEU A 210 6.27 -20.29 41.95
C LEU A 210 4.97 -20.59 41.25
N ALA A 211 4.50 -19.65 40.46
CA ALA A 211 3.36 -19.84 39.58
C ALA A 211 3.55 -19.06 38.29
N PHE A 212 3.03 -19.60 37.18
CA PHE A 212 2.88 -18.83 35.96
C PHE A 212 1.66 -17.92 36.07
N THR A 213 1.80 -16.71 35.55
CA THR A 213 0.66 -15.81 35.36
C THR A 213 0.49 -15.56 33.86
N SER A 214 -0.76 -15.60 33.40
CA SER A 214 -1.13 -15.36 32.00
C SER A 214 -1.20 -13.89 31.63
N GLN A 215 -1.20 -13.01 32.65
CA GLN A 215 -1.21 -11.56 32.42
C GLN A 215 -0.02 -10.97 33.15
N PRO A 216 0.77 -10.09 32.50
CA PRO A 216 1.57 -9.16 33.27
C PRO A 216 0.57 -8.37 34.10
N VAL A 217 0.49 -8.67 35.40
CA VAL A 217 -0.30 -7.85 36.31
C VAL A 217 0.38 -6.49 36.26
N LEU A 218 -0.25 -5.55 35.56
CA LEU A 218 0.10 -4.16 35.71
C LEU A 218 0.03 -3.90 37.21
N PRO A 219 1.12 -3.59 37.89
CA PRO A 219 1.05 -3.24 39.28
C PRO A 219 0.32 -1.91 39.37
N SER A 220 -1.01 -1.97 39.40
CA SER A 220 -1.85 -0.80 39.75
C SER A 220 -1.56 -0.30 41.15
N THR A 221 -0.71 -0.99 41.89
CA THR A 221 -0.36 -0.74 43.30
C THR A 221 1.13 -0.66 43.60
N VAL A 222 2.04 -0.89 42.66
CA VAL A 222 3.48 -0.59 42.89
C VAL A 222 3.70 0.91 42.69
N ALA A 223 3.68 1.59 43.82
CA ALA A 223 4.09 2.98 43.89
C ALA A 223 5.53 3.14 43.38
N SER A 224 5.67 3.70 42.21
CA SER A 224 6.89 4.14 41.53
C SER A 224 7.43 3.22 40.44
N SER A 225 6.86 3.38 39.23
CA SER A 225 7.61 3.07 38.02
C SER A 225 8.88 3.96 38.03
N GLN A 226 10.05 3.34 37.86
CA GLN A 226 11.30 4.11 37.80
C GLN A 226 11.34 4.89 36.48
N PRO A 227 11.69 6.18 36.51
CA PRO A 227 11.85 6.95 35.28
C PRO A 227 13.04 6.39 34.48
N ILE A 228 12.84 6.22 33.17
CA ILE A 228 13.90 5.79 32.26
C ILE A 228 13.98 6.77 31.09
N ALA A 229 15.19 7.11 30.68
CA ALA A 229 15.44 7.91 29.49
C ALA A 229 15.66 7.00 28.29
N LEU A 230 14.89 7.25 27.24
CA LEU A 230 15.09 6.60 25.94
C LEU A 230 16.10 7.40 25.12
N ARG A 231 16.99 6.70 24.44
CA ARG A 231 17.96 7.32 23.54
C ARG A 231 17.28 7.84 22.27
N ALA A 232 17.90 8.85 21.66
CA ALA A 232 17.57 9.20 20.28
C ALA A 232 18.00 8.06 19.33
N ASN A 233 17.28 7.91 18.22
CA ASN A 233 17.66 6.93 17.22
C ASN A 233 18.79 7.48 16.35
N GLU A 234 19.84 6.71 16.16
CA GLU A 234 20.94 6.97 15.25
C GLU A 234 20.79 6.19 13.92
N ASP A 235 19.82 5.26 13.84
CA ASP A 235 19.57 4.47 12.64
C ASP A 235 18.90 5.29 11.54
N THR A 236 19.66 5.66 10.53
CA THR A 236 19.21 6.41 9.34
C THR A 236 18.87 5.51 8.16
N SER A 237 18.87 4.20 8.33
CA SER A 237 18.70 3.23 7.23
C SER A 237 17.40 3.43 6.44
N LEU A 238 16.31 3.81 7.08
CA LEU A 238 15.02 4.03 6.44
C LEU A 238 14.79 5.47 5.96
N VAL A 239 15.64 6.44 6.30
CA VAL A 239 15.48 7.84 5.87
C VAL A 239 15.60 7.96 4.34
N ALA A 240 16.57 7.28 3.74
CA ALA A 240 16.73 7.24 2.29
C ALA A 240 15.54 6.53 1.59
N LEU A 241 15.00 5.50 2.23
CA LEU A 241 13.80 4.81 1.76
C LEU A 241 12.60 5.75 1.77
N LYS A 242 12.38 6.55 2.82
CA LYS A 242 11.28 7.54 2.90
C LYS A 242 11.30 8.46 1.69
N ALA A 243 12.45 9.06 1.36
CA ALA A 243 12.58 9.94 0.21
C ALA A 243 12.26 9.24 -1.14
N THR A 244 12.51 7.92 -1.22
CA THR A 244 12.15 7.10 -2.39
C THR A 244 10.65 6.81 -2.42
N LEU A 245 10.06 6.45 -1.29
CA LEU A 245 8.62 6.16 -1.16
C LEU A 245 7.77 7.40 -1.42
N ASP A 246 8.18 8.59 -0.99
CA ASP A 246 7.47 9.85 -1.26
C ASP A 246 7.32 10.13 -2.76
N LYS A 247 8.28 9.68 -3.57
CA LYS A 247 8.20 9.77 -5.04
C LYS A 247 7.40 8.63 -5.66
N LEU A 248 7.45 7.43 -5.08
CA LEU A 248 6.82 6.23 -5.63
C LEU A 248 5.32 6.17 -5.33
N LEU A 249 4.89 6.51 -4.12
CA LEU A 249 3.49 6.40 -3.70
C LEU A 249 2.52 7.17 -4.62
N PRO A 250 2.77 8.44 -4.98
CA PRO A 250 1.91 9.15 -5.94
C PRO A 250 1.92 8.50 -7.33
N ARG A 251 3.07 7.99 -7.77
CA ARG A 251 3.18 7.29 -9.07
C ARG A 251 2.39 5.99 -9.07
N ILE A 252 2.43 5.23 -7.98
CA ILE A 252 1.62 4.02 -7.80
C ILE A 252 0.14 4.36 -7.85
N ALA A 253 -0.32 5.33 -7.06
CA ALA A 253 -1.72 5.75 -7.02
C ALA A 253 -2.23 6.16 -8.41
N ASN A 254 -1.43 6.95 -9.14
CA ASN A 254 -1.75 7.38 -10.49
C ASN A 254 -1.79 6.20 -11.48
N THR A 255 -0.79 5.31 -11.43
CA THR A 255 -0.71 4.18 -12.36
C THR A 255 -1.75 3.10 -12.03
N SER A 256 -2.05 2.87 -10.75
CA SER A 256 -3.13 1.95 -10.33
C SER A 256 -4.49 2.37 -10.88
N SER A 257 -4.74 3.67 -11.07
CA SER A 257 -5.98 4.15 -11.70
C SER A 257 -6.14 3.72 -13.16
N MET A 258 -5.05 3.35 -13.83
CA MET A 258 -5.07 2.81 -15.20
C MET A 258 -5.47 1.34 -15.25
N LEU A 259 -5.37 0.62 -14.14
CA LEU A 259 -5.62 -0.81 -14.07
C LEU A 259 -7.11 -1.09 -13.84
N VAL A 260 -7.54 -2.28 -14.23
CA VAL A 260 -8.87 -2.78 -13.85
C VAL A 260 -8.93 -3.10 -12.36
N ALA A 261 -10.13 -3.20 -11.82
CA ALA A 261 -10.32 -3.56 -10.42
C ALA A 261 -9.68 -4.94 -10.15
N ASN A 262 -9.01 -5.06 -9.00
CA ASN A 262 -8.32 -6.28 -8.55
C ASN A 262 -7.16 -6.75 -9.46
N ASP A 263 -6.53 -5.85 -10.19
CA ASP A 263 -5.32 -6.20 -10.94
C ASP A 263 -4.20 -6.62 -9.96
N PRO A 264 -3.57 -7.80 -10.15
CA PRO A 264 -2.59 -8.34 -9.21
C PRO A 264 -1.35 -7.45 -9.04
N ARG A 265 -1.03 -6.61 -10.02
CA ARG A 265 0.12 -5.69 -9.94
C ARG A 265 -0.03 -4.68 -8.80
N SER A 266 -1.23 -4.17 -8.55
CA SER A 266 -1.46 -3.23 -7.44
C SER A 266 -1.23 -3.89 -6.08
N VAL A 267 -1.62 -5.15 -5.92
CA VAL A 267 -1.35 -5.94 -4.71
C VAL A 267 0.15 -6.17 -4.55
N THR A 268 0.83 -6.58 -5.64
CA THR A 268 2.28 -6.79 -5.64
C THR A 268 3.06 -5.52 -5.28
N TRP A 269 2.71 -4.37 -5.83
CA TRP A 269 3.39 -3.10 -5.50
C TRP A 269 3.23 -2.74 -4.02
N ASN A 270 2.03 -2.90 -3.45
CA ASN A 270 1.80 -2.64 -2.03
C ASN A 270 2.58 -3.62 -1.13
N ALA A 271 2.66 -4.90 -1.51
CA ALA A 271 3.47 -5.88 -0.81
C ALA A 271 4.97 -5.52 -0.85
N LEU A 272 5.51 -5.17 -2.02
CA LEU A 272 6.90 -4.76 -2.16
C LEU A 272 7.23 -3.48 -1.36
N ILE A 273 6.31 -2.52 -1.27
CA ILE A 273 6.46 -1.36 -0.38
C ILE A 273 6.56 -1.82 1.08
N ALA A 274 5.66 -2.69 1.51
CA ALA A 274 5.66 -3.20 2.88
C ALA A 274 6.99 -3.90 3.19
N TYR A 275 7.43 -4.82 2.33
CA TYR A 275 8.68 -5.53 2.53
C TYR A 275 9.93 -4.64 2.45
N SER A 276 9.89 -3.53 1.69
CA SER A 276 11.05 -2.63 1.57
C SER A 276 11.50 -2.00 2.88
N ALA A 277 10.61 -1.88 3.86
CA ALA A 277 10.90 -1.35 5.20
C ALA A 277 10.98 -2.45 6.28
N ALA A 278 10.93 -3.74 5.90
CA ALA A 278 10.94 -4.84 6.86
C ALA A 278 12.27 -4.92 7.62
N ARG A 279 12.19 -5.28 8.89
CA ARG A 279 13.36 -5.42 9.79
C ARG A 279 14.41 -6.40 9.26
N THR A 280 13.99 -7.43 8.55
CA THR A 280 14.85 -8.50 8.03
C THR A 280 15.46 -8.20 6.67
N VAL A 281 15.10 -7.08 6.05
CA VAL A 281 15.52 -6.72 4.69
C VAL A 281 16.75 -5.82 4.73
N THR A 282 17.76 -6.19 3.97
CA THR A 282 18.97 -5.38 3.81
C THR A 282 18.70 -4.14 2.93
N PRO A 283 19.50 -3.07 3.04
CA PRO A 283 19.36 -1.90 2.18
C PRO A 283 19.42 -2.22 0.68
N ALA A 284 20.22 -3.21 0.28
CA ALA A 284 20.31 -3.67 -1.11
C ALA A 284 19.00 -4.33 -1.59
N GLN A 285 18.38 -5.16 -0.75
CA GLN A 285 17.08 -5.77 -1.05
C GLN A 285 15.97 -4.72 -1.10
N SER A 286 15.96 -3.77 -0.16
CA SER A 286 15.01 -2.65 -0.16
C SER A 286 15.10 -1.83 -1.46
N ALA A 287 16.32 -1.53 -1.92
CA ALA A 287 16.55 -0.87 -3.20
C ALA A 287 16.08 -1.71 -4.39
N ALA A 288 16.29 -3.04 -4.35
CA ALA A 288 15.80 -3.94 -5.39
C ALA A 288 14.26 -3.94 -5.47
N TYR A 289 13.55 -3.96 -4.34
CA TYR A 289 12.09 -3.90 -4.30
C TYR A 289 11.55 -2.58 -4.88
N THR A 290 12.10 -1.45 -4.47
CA THR A 290 11.69 -0.14 -4.99
C THR A 290 12.02 0.03 -6.47
N SER A 291 13.13 -0.55 -6.96
CA SER A 291 13.50 -0.59 -8.37
C SER A 291 12.53 -1.46 -9.18
N ALA A 292 12.14 -2.63 -8.68
CA ALA A 292 11.16 -3.51 -9.32
C ALA A 292 9.80 -2.82 -9.48
N ILE A 293 9.34 -2.10 -8.45
CA ILE A 293 8.14 -1.26 -8.54
C ILE A 293 8.30 -0.21 -9.65
N SER A 294 9.41 0.53 -9.65
CA SER A 294 9.66 1.60 -10.63
C SER A 294 9.66 1.09 -12.06
N SER A 295 10.27 -0.07 -12.32
CA SER A 295 10.26 -0.74 -13.61
C SER A 295 8.85 -1.12 -14.03
N SER A 296 8.11 -1.82 -13.17
CA SER A 296 6.74 -2.26 -13.44
C SER A 296 5.79 -1.09 -13.71
N LEU A 297 5.92 0.03 -12.96
CA LEU A 297 5.17 1.26 -13.23
C LEU A 297 5.51 1.86 -14.60
N SER A 298 6.80 1.84 -14.97
CA SER A 298 7.26 2.36 -16.26
C SER A 298 6.74 1.50 -17.41
N ASP A 299 6.71 0.18 -17.26
CA ASP A 299 6.19 -0.76 -18.24
C ASP A 299 4.68 -0.52 -18.51
N VAL A 300 3.87 -0.38 -17.44
CA VAL A 300 2.44 -0.07 -17.56
C VAL A 300 2.21 1.26 -18.25
N ARG A 301 2.95 2.30 -17.85
CA ARG A 301 2.79 3.65 -18.40
C ARG A 301 3.29 3.74 -19.84
N GLY A 302 4.38 3.06 -20.17
CA GLY A 302 4.97 3.02 -21.52
C GLY A 302 4.21 2.14 -22.50
N ALA A 303 3.28 1.30 -22.01
CA ALA A 303 2.48 0.45 -22.88
C ALA A 303 1.45 1.23 -23.71
N VAL A 304 1.15 2.48 -23.35
CA VAL A 304 0.16 3.29 -24.05
C VAL A 304 0.86 4.35 -24.91
N SER A 305 0.48 4.43 -26.18
CA SER A 305 1.10 5.36 -27.12
C SER A 305 0.09 6.01 -28.07
N LEU A 306 0.41 7.24 -28.48
CA LEU A 306 -0.25 7.96 -29.55
C LEU A 306 0.47 7.72 -30.89
N PRO A 307 -0.19 7.89 -32.05
CA PRO A 307 0.45 7.81 -33.36
C PRO A 307 1.49 8.93 -33.51
N LYS A 308 2.53 8.70 -34.32
CA LYS A 308 3.64 9.67 -34.45
C LYS A 308 3.23 10.95 -35.20
N SER A 309 2.34 10.87 -36.16
CA SER A 309 1.79 12.00 -36.90
C SER A 309 0.49 11.61 -37.58
N THR A 310 -0.48 12.49 -37.63
CA THR A 310 -1.74 12.28 -38.35
C THR A 310 -2.29 13.66 -38.70
N ASP A 311 -2.63 13.91 -39.99
CA ASP A 311 -3.38 15.08 -40.42
C ASP A 311 -4.84 14.68 -40.58
N PHE A 312 -5.74 15.52 -40.10
CA PHE A 312 -7.17 15.27 -40.21
C PHE A 312 -7.82 16.32 -41.12
N THR A 313 -8.69 15.84 -42.03
CA THR A 313 -9.54 16.72 -42.81
C THR A 313 -10.96 16.67 -42.25
N LEU A 314 -11.48 17.80 -41.82
CA LEU A 314 -12.82 17.97 -41.31
C LEU A 314 -13.73 18.48 -42.42
N SER A 315 -14.76 17.72 -42.78
CA SER A 315 -15.65 18.00 -43.89
C SER A 315 -16.79 18.99 -43.58
N GLY A 316 -16.83 19.54 -42.37
CA GLY A 316 -17.88 20.48 -41.95
C GLY A 316 -17.62 21.11 -40.59
N HIS A 317 -18.54 21.96 -40.14
CA HIS A 317 -18.44 22.64 -38.85
C HIS A 317 -18.55 21.67 -37.67
N ASN A 318 -19.40 20.66 -37.76
CA ASN A 318 -19.52 19.56 -36.78
C ASN A 318 -18.88 18.32 -37.39
N SER A 319 -17.80 17.88 -36.81
CA SER A 319 -17.01 16.74 -37.31
C SER A 319 -16.46 15.91 -36.15
N GLU A 320 -15.93 14.73 -36.48
CA GLU A 320 -15.25 13.87 -35.53
C GLU A 320 -13.81 13.64 -35.98
N ILE A 321 -12.88 13.73 -35.01
CA ILE A 321 -11.48 13.35 -35.20
C ILE A 321 -11.34 11.93 -34.71
N GLN A 322 -10.89 11.02 -35.58
CA GLN A 322 -10.60 9.63 -35.22
C GLN A 322 -9.13 9.53 -34.82
N LEU A 323 -8.87 9.35 -33.53
CA LEU A 323 -7.53 9.20 -33.01
C LEU A 323 -7.25 7.74 -32.62
N GLN A 324 -6.23 7.14 -33.19
CA GLN A 324 -5.83 5.77 -32.85
C GLN A 324 -4.90 5.81 -31.62
N VAL A 325 -5.27 5.09 -30.57
CA VAL A 325 -4.44 4.89 -29.35
C VAL A 325 -4.08 3.42 -29.25
N LYS A 326 -2.80 3.14 -29.05
CA LYS A 326 -2.29 1.77 -28.94
C LYS A 326 -2.05 1.41 -27.47
N ASN A 327 -2.50 0.23 -27.07
CA ASN A 327 -2.12 -0.45 -25.85
C ASN A 327 -1.31 -1.70 -26.22
N SER A 328 -0.03 -1.72 -25.86
CA SER A 328 0.87 -2.86 -26.09
C SER A 328 0.99 -3.82 -24.90
N SER A 329 0.28 -3.54 -23.79
CA SER A 329 0.25 -4.44 -22.64
C SER A 329 -0.70 -5.61 -22.85
N SER A 330 -0.48 -6.69 -22.12
CA SER A 330 -1.36 -7.86 -22.09
C SER A 330 -2.64 -7.67 -21.26
N SER A 331 -2.88 -6.45 -20.74
CA SER A 331 -4.01 -6.14 -19.86
C SER A 331 -4.81 -4.96 -20.41
N VAL A 332 -6.09 -4.90 -20.07
CA VAL A 332 -6.93 -3.73 -20.33
C VAL A 332 -6.42 -2.55 -19.48
N LEU A 333 -6.25 -1.39 -20.12
CA LEU A 333 -5.82 -0.17 -19.45
C LEU A 333 -6.84 0.94 -19.62
N LYS A 334 -7.04 1.76 -18.58
CA LYS A 334 -7.85 2.98 -18.61
C LYS A 334 -6.94 4.18 -18.74
N VAL A 335 -7.30 5.11 -19.60
CA VAL A 335 -6.56 6.36 -19.81
C VAL A 335 -7.52 7.54 -19.99
N THR A 336 -7.05 8.73 -19.69
CA THR A 336 -7.76 9.96 -19.99
C THR A 336 -7.12 10.64 -21.19
N LEU A 337 -7.85 10.74 -22.29
CA LEU A 337 -7.44 11.53 -23.45
C LEU A 337 -7.86 12.99 -23.23
N ARG A 338 -6.90 13.89 -23.20
CA ARG A 338 -7.12 15.35 -23.20
C ARG A 338 -6.78 15.94 -24.55
N TYR A 339 -7.54 16.94 -24.92
CA TYR A 339 -7.35 17.62 -26.20
C TYR A 339 -7.63 19.13 -26.07
N ARG A 340 -6.90 19.92 -26.85
CA ARG A 340 -7.06 21.38 -26.88
C ARG A 340 -6.75 21.94 -28.26
N SER A 341 -7.42 23.02 -28.60
CA SER A 341 -7.14 23.85 -29.78
C SER A 341 -7.59 25.28 -29.51
N ALA A 342 -6.93 26.25 -30.14
CA ALA A 342 -7.31 27.66 -30.01
C ALA A 342 -8.54 28.02 -30.88
N LYS A 343 -8.82 27.25 -31.94
CA LYS A 343 -9.84 27.59 -32.97
C LYS A 343 -10.96 26.57 -33.10
N LEU A 344 -10.79 25.40 -32.46
CA LEU A 344 -11.79 24.35 -32.41
C LEU A 344 -12.40 24.29 -31.01
N THR A 345 -13.70 24.10 -30.94
CA THR A 345 -14.42 23.91 -29.69
C THR A 345 -14.73 22.43 -29.51
N PHE A 346 -14.48 21.90 -28.33
CA PHE A 346 -14.77 20.53 -27.95
C PHE A 346 -15.93 20.51 -26.95
N PRO A 347 -17.01 19.75 -27.21
CA PRO A 347 -18.13 19.61 -26.28
C PRO A 347 -17.68 19.04 -24.91
N GLN A 348 -16.68 18.15 -24.94
CA GLN A 348 -16.01 17.61 -23.76
C GLN A 348 -14.54 18.05 -23.78
N ARG A 349 -13.95 18.32 -22.62
CA ARG A 349 -12.54 18.71 -22.51
C ARG A 349 -11.60 17.52 -22.41
N PHE A 350 -12.12 16.38 -22.03
CA PHE A 350 -11.41 15.12 -21.89
C PHE A 350 -12.37 13.95 -22.04
N GLN A 351 -11.83 12.77 -22.28
CA GLN A 351 -12.57 11.52 -22.38
C GLN A 351 -11.78 10.40 -21.70
N VAL A 352 -12.44 9.66 -20.79
CA VAL A 352 -11.87 8.44 -20.20
C VAL A 352 -12.17 7.28 -21.15
N VAL A 353 -11.14 6.53 -21.49
CA VAL A 353 -11.22 5.44 -22.47
C VAL A 353 -10.59 4.17 -21.91
N GLU A 354 -11.25 3.06 -22.13
CA GLU A 354 -10.69 1.72 -21.89
C GLU A 354 -10.02 1.22 -23.16
N LEU A 355 -8.79 0.79 -23.04
CA LEU A 355 -7.96 0.27 -24.12
C LEU A 355 -7.79 -1.25 -23.91
N PRO A 356 -8.38 -2.09 -24.76
CA PRO A 356 -8.20 -3.54 -24.69
C PRO A 356 -6.73 -3.94 -24.81
N ALA A 357 -6.39 -5.12 -24.26
CA ALA A 357 -5.04 -5.65 -24.28
C ALA A 357 -4.53 -5.85 -25.73
N ASN A 358 -3.25 -5.59 -25.95
CA ASN A 358 -2.54 -5.81 -27.24
C ASN A 358 -3.28 -5.27 -28.46
N SER A 359 -3.96 -4.11 -28.33
CA SER A 359 -4.83 -3.58 -29.37
C SER A 359 -4.61 -2.12 -29.67
N SER A 360 -5.16 -1.69 -30.81
CA SER A 360 -5.28 -0.28 -31.17
C SER A 360 -6.76 0.11 -31.18
N THR A 361 -7.11 1.14 -30.44
CA THR A 361 -8.48 1.62 -30.28
C THR A 361 -8.63 2.96 -31.01
N ASN A 362 -9.63 3.07 -31.87
CA ASN A 362 -9.98 4.34 -32.51
C ASN A 362 -10.94 5.12 -31.60
N ILE A 363 -10.54 6.30 -31.18
CA ILE A 363 -11.30 7.18 -30.30
C ILE A 363 -11.87 8.31 -31.14
N ALA A 364 -13.19 8.42 -31.19
CA ALA A 364 -13.90 9.52 -31.86
C ALA A 364 -13.97 10.73 -30.92
N VAL A 365 -13.36 11.84 -31.33
CA VAL A 365 -13.39 13.12 -30.61
C VAL A 365 -14.25 14.09 -31.38
N LYS A 366 -15.42 14.43 -30.81
CA LYS A 366 -16.34 15.43 -31.42
C LYS A 366 -15.72 16.82 -31.35
N VAL A 367 -15.76 17.52 -32.48
CA VAL A 367 -15.18 18.86 -32.62
C VAL A 367 -16.10 19.77 -33.40
N VAL A 368 -16.17 21.03 -32.96
CA VAL A 368 -16.92 22.10 -33.64
C VAL A 368 -15.93 23.15 -34.14
N ALA A 369 -15.86 23.33 -35.45
CA ALA A 369 -15.02 24.33 -36.06
C ALA A 369 -15.78 25.67 -36.20
N ARG A 370 -15.15 26.78 -35.78
CA ARG A 370 -15.73 28.12 -35.86
C ARG A 370 -15.41 28.83 -37.18
N SER A 371 -14.40 28.36 -37.88
CA SER A 371 -13.95 28.97 -39.16
C SER A 371 -13.24 27.93 -40.01
N ASN A 372 -13.13 28.21 -41.32
CA ASN A 372 -12.34 27.42 -42.25
C ASN A 372 -10.84 27.69 -42.06
N GLY A 373 -9.99 26.71 -42.37
CA GLY A 373 -8.57 26.87 -42.31
C GLY A 373 -7.82 25.64 -41.80
N ARG A 374 -6.55 25.84 -41.49
CA ARG A 374 -5.71 24.82 -40.85
C ARG A 374 -5.44 25.22 -39.40
N PHE A 375 -5.73 24.34 -38.47
CA PHE A 375 -5.61 24.62 -37.05
C PHE A 375 -4.84 23.53 -36.33
N PRO A 376 -3.92 23.87 -35.40
CA PRO A 376 -3.28 22.89 -34.55
C PRO A 376 -4.26 22.37 -33.50
N VAL A 377 -4.29 21.08 -33.35
CA VAL A 377 -4.96 20.34 -32.26
C VAL A 377 -3.90 19.59 -31.49
N TYR A 378 -3.97 19.64 -30.18
CA TYR A 378 -3.05 19.00 -29.31
C TYR A 378 -3.76 17.89 -28.56
N PHE A 379 -3.19 16.69 -28.57
CA PHE A 379 -3.67 15.51 -27.86
C PHE A 379 -2.62 15.02 -26.88
N GLN A 380 -3.04 14.61 -25.70
CA GLN A 380 -2.16 14.02 -24.70
C GLN A 380 -2.91 13.00 -23.85
N LEU A 381 -2.26 11.89 -23.53
CA LEU A 381 -2.79 10.87 -22.63
C LEU A 381 -2.34 11.13 -21.20
N PHE A 382 -3.26 10.93 -20.27
CA PHE A 382 -3.06 11.07 -18.82
C PHE A 382 -3.59 9.85 -18.10
N THR A 383 -3.10 9.65 -16.86
CA THR A 383 -3.72 8.70 -15.94
C THR A 383 -5.11 9.17 -15.53
N PRO A 384 -6.09 8.29 -15.28
CA PRO A 384 -7.46 8.67 -14.94
C PRO A 384 -7.57 9.58 -13.70
N ASN A 385 -6.84 9.27 -12.62
CA ASN A 385 -7.00 9.95 -11.33
C ASN A 385 -6.01 11.08 -11.06
N GLY A 386 -4.89 11.12 -11.74
CA GLY A 386 -3.76 11.91 -11.21
C GLY A 386 -3.24 12.99 -12.08
N ASN A 387 -3.87 13.37 -13.16
CA ASN A 387 -3.32 14.39 -14.06
C ASN A 387 -1.86 14.15 -14.49
N SER A 388 -1.36 12.90 -14.31
CA SER A 388 0.01 12.55 -14.67
C SER A 388 0.09 12.22 -16.16
N PRO A 389 0.90 12.93 -16.96
CA PRO A 389 1.02 12.66 -18.39
C PRO A 389 1.65 11.28 -18.64
N LEU A 390 1.10 10.57 -19.61
CA LEU A 390 1.58 9.26 -20.08
C LEU A 390 2.41 9.39 -21.36
N THR A 391 2.08 10.37 -22.20
CA THR A 391 2.74 10.62 -23.48
C THR A 391 3.17 12.08 -23.58
N GLU A 392 4.08 12.36 -24.50
CA GLU A 392 4.30 13.71 -24.96
C GLU A 392 3.05 14.25 -25.66
N GLU A 393 2.95 15.58 -25.76
CA GLU A 393 1.83 16.23 -26.43
C GLU A 393 1.96 16.02 -27.95
N LEU A 394 0.97 15.34 -28.54
CA LEU A 394 0.89 15.14 -29.99
C LEU A 394 0.25 16.37 -30.63
N LYS A 395 0.99 17.10 -31.45
CA LYS A 395 0.50 18.19 -32.28
C LYS A 395 0.02 17.66 -33.64
N VAL A 396 -1.23 17.86 -33.96
CA VAL A 396 -1.87 17.44 -35.21
C VAL A 396 -2.45 18.66 -35.92
N THR A 397 -2.45 18.67 -37.27
CA THR A 397 -3.09 19.73 -38.05
C THR A 397 -4.46 19.27 -38.51
N ALA A 398 -5.50 19.93 -38.04
CA ALA A 398 -6.86 19.76 -38.56
C ALA A 398 -7.13 20.76 -39.68
N ARG A 399 -7.46 20.27 -40.86
CA ARG A 399 -7.89 21.09 -42.02
C ARG A 399 -9.40 21.09 -42.09
N VAL A 400 -10.02 22.26 -41.95
CA VAL A 400 -11.46 22.46 -42.08
C VAL A 400 -11.77 23.01 -43.46
N SER A 401 -12.53 22.27 -44.27
CA SER A 401 -13.00 22.72 -45.58
C SER A 401 -14.54 22.71 -45.59
N ALA A 402 -15.14 23.89 -45.60
CA ALA A 402 -16.60 24.05 -45.57
C ALA A 402 -17.23 24.07 -46.97
N LEU A 403 -16.67 23.35 -47.93
CA LEU A 403 -17.19 23.32 -49.30
C LEU A 403 -18.46 22.47 -49.47
N ALA A 404 -18.94 21.78 -48.45
CA ALA A 404 -20.13 20.93 -48.59
C ALA A 404 -21.46 21.66 -48.87
N GLY A 405 -21.55 22.99 -48.59
CA GLY A 405 -22.75 23.75 -48.88
C GLY A 405 -22.76 24.46 -50.24
N LEU A 406 -21.60 24.85 -50.75
CA LEU A 406 -21.50 25.60 -52.01
C LEU A 406 -21.82 24.75 -53.25
N GLY A 407 -21.40 23.48 -53.23
CA GLY A 407 -21.70 22.55 -54.33
C GLY A 407 -23.20 22.31 -54.52
N LEU A 408 -23.94 22.20 -53.45
CA LEU A 408 -25.40 21.99 -53.48
C LEU A 408 -26.15 23.25 -53.97
N VAL A 409 -25.71 24.44 -53.54
CA VAL A 409 -26.27 25.73 -54.01
C VAL A 409 -25.94 25.94 -55.49
N VAL A 410 -24.72 25.69 -55.94
CA VAL A 410 -24.33 25.79 -57.36
C VAL A 410 -25.11 24.78 -58.23
N SER A 411 -25.26 23.52 -57.76
CA SER A 411 -26.01 22.47 -58.41
C SER A 411 -27.54 22.86 -58.53
N ALA A 412 -28.12 23.34 -57.43
CA ALA A 412 -29.52 23.78 -57.41
C ALA A 412 -29.73 24.97 -58.30
N THR A 413 -28.83 25.96 -58.30
CA THR A 413 -28.88 27.12 -59.21
C THR A 413 -28.75 26.71 -60.69
N ALA A 414 -27.83 25.80 -61.02
CA ALA A 414 -27.66 25.26 -62.35
C ALA A 414 -28.92 24.51 -62.84
N ILE A 415 -29.54 23.71 -61.93
CA ILE A 415 -30.80 23.00 -62.22
C ILE A 415 -31.91 24.02 -62.46
N ILE A 416 -32.07 25.08 -61.71
CA ILE A 416 -33.08 26.15 -61.89
C ILE A 416 -32.85 26.87 -63.20
N VAL A 417 -31.60 27.21 -63.52
CA VAL A 417 -31.23 27.84 -64.80
C VAL A 417 -31.60 26.93 -66.00
N LEU A 418 -31.32 25.64 -65.89
CA LEU A 418 -31.59 24.62 -66.88
C LEU A 418 -33.11 24.43 -67.07
N LEU A 419 -33.86 24.39 -65.99
CA LEU A 419 -35.34 24.31 -66.05
C LEU A 419 -35.99 25.58 -66.63
N THR A 420 -35.53 26.78 -66.30
CA THR A 420 -36.00 28.03 -66.84
C THR A 420 -35.68 28.18 -68.35
N TRP A 421 -34.45 27.78 -68.75
CA TRP A 421 -34.04 27.69 -70.14
C TRP A 421 -34.88 26.68 -70.89
N TRP A 422 -35.14 25.53 -70.37
CA TRP A 422 -35.96 24.47 -71.00
C TRP A 422 -37.43 24.89 -71.11
N ALA A 423 -38.01 25.50 -70.09
CA ALA A 423 -39.36 26.06 -70.11
C ALA A 423 -39.48 27.18 -71.11
N HIS A 424 -38.51 28.08 -71.28
CA HIS A 424 -38.46 29.15 -72.24
C HIS A 424 -38.36 28.57 -73.64
N ASN A 425 -37.49 27.63 -73.88
CA ASN A 425 -37.33 26.99 -75.20
C ASN A 425 -38.55 26.16 -75.58
N TRP A 426 -39.23 25.51 -74.64
CA TRP A 426 -40.50 24.79 -74.93
C TRP A 426 -41.65 25.73 -75.28
N ARG A 427 -41.76 26.87 -74.59
CA ARG A 427 -42.73 27.95 -74.95
C ARG A 427 -42.43 28.55 -76.31
N SER A 428 -41.20 28.79 -76.67
CA SER A 428 -40.80 29.32 -77.97
C SER A 428 -41.11 28.36 -79.15
N ARG A 429 -40.92 27.04 -78.93
CA ARG A 429 -41.30 26.03 -79.93
C ARG A 429 -42.83 25.94 -80.13
N ARG A 430 -43.64 26.04 -79.09
CA ARG A 430 -45.09 26.03 -79.18
C ARG A 430 -45.61 27.29 -79.94
N ARG A 431 -44.99 28.44 -79.74
CA ARG A 431 -45.34 29.66 -80.45
C ARG A 431 -45.02 29.57 -81.97
N ARG A 432 -43.91 28.96 -82.37
CA ARG A 432 -43.54 28.71 -83.77
C ARG A 432 -44.46 27.69 -84.46
N ALA A 433 -44.97 26.71 -83.77
CA ALA A 433 -45.90 25.74 -84.26
C ALA A 433 -47.30 26.36 -84.55
N LEU A 434 -47.72 27.32 -83.70
CA LEU A 434 -48.99 28.06 -83.88
C LEU A 434 -48.93 29.10 -85.05
N THR A 435 -47.77 29.68 -85.31
CA THR A 435 -47.58 30.65 -86.42
C THR A 435 -47.49 29.92 -87.75
N ALA A 436 -47.03 28.67 -87.80
CA ALA A 436 -47.01 27.90 -89.04
C ALA A 436 -48.38 27.36 -89.47
N LEU A 437 -49.38 27.31 -88.60
CA LEU A 437 -50.77 26.95 -88.91
C LEU A 437 -51.63 28.14 -89.42
N ILE A 438 -51.18 29.35 -89.25
CA ILE A 438 -51.92 30.59 -89.72
C ILE A 438 -51.46 31.03 -91.11
N THR A 439 -50.38 30.51 -91.68
CA THR A 439 -49.84 30.89 -93.00
C THR A 439 -50.13 29.83 -94.09
N ALA A 440 -51.02 28.84 -93.78
CA ALA A 440 -51.44 27.83 -94.75
C ALA A 440 -52.94 27.86 -95.04
N GLU A 441 -53.56 29.06 -95.19
CA GLU A 441 -54.83 29.35 -95.86
C GLU A 441 -54.62 30.34 -96.98
#